data_31fe8aa68c093035d810a423a76ffdd9
#
_entry.id   31fe8aa68c093035d810a423a76ffdd9
#
_cell.length_a   1.000
_cell.length_b   1.000
_cell.length_c   1.000
_cell.angle_alpha   90.00
_cell.angle_beta   90.00
_cell.angle_gamma   90.00
#
_symmetry.space_group_name_H-M   'P 1'
#
loop_
_entity.id
_entity.type
_entity.pdbx_description
1 polymer ?
#
loop_
_entity_poly.entity_id
_entity_poly.type
_entity_poly.pdbx_seq_one_letter_code
_entity_poly.pdbx_strand_id
1 'polypeptide(L)'
;VIALARRLGVLWMLVLAASVSAEMPLQSGFVQVPGGPVWYEIAGDGLGVPLLTLHGGPGGTSCGSQLLYPLSGERPIIRYDQLGSGRSGRPSDTSLWQRDRFVEALHTLRRELGLERLHLHGHSWGGALAAYYVLQKGPEGIVSLTLSSPLISTPLWIRDADALRATLPQDVQDTLDRHEAEGSTDHEDYVAATEAFYSRFVSRGDPVEETRCEDAPRNPLIYRQMWGPTEFHATGSLQDFDVTPRLGEIDVPTLFITGEHDEARPETIRGFARAVPGSQVEVLPGVGHASLSRAPQRYRDLLGKFLRESEARSAE
;
A
#
# COMPACT_ATOMS: atom_id res chain seq x y z
N VAL A 1 44.71 -63.10 39.97
CA VAL A 1 45.04 -61.82 39.23
C VAL A 1 43.78 -61.42 38.50
N ILE A 2 43.00 -60.50 39.07
CA ILE A 2 41.72 -60.05 38.50
C ILE A 2 41.97 -58.63 37.98
N ALA A 3 41.78 -58.44 36.69
CA ALA A 3 41.93 -57.13 36.02
C ALA A 3 40.57 -56.40 36.07
N LEU A 4 40.54 -55.21 36.70
CA LEU A 4 39.37 -54.34 36.82
C LEU A 4 39.34 -53.35 35.64
N ALA A 5 38.42 -53.53 34.69
CA ALA A 5 38.22 -52.60 33.57
C ALA A 5 37.32 -51.43 34.03
N ARG A 6 37.90 -50.24 34.12
CA ARG A 6 37.17 -48.97 34.33
C ARG A 6 36.54 -48.54 32.98
N ARG A 7 35.21 -48.53 32.93
CA ARG A 7 34.46 -47.84 31.84
C ARG A 7 34.31 -46.35 32.18
N LEU A 8 34.98 -45.51 31.42
CA LEU A 8 34.73 -44.06 31.40
C LEU A 8 33.49 -43.77 30.52
N GLY A 9 32.39 -43.42 31.18
CA GLY A 9 31.20 -42.94 30.52
C GLY A 9 31.40 -41.46 30.19
N VAL A 10 31.49 -41.08 28.88
CA VAL A 10 31.45 -39.70 28.43
C VAL A 10 29.99 -39.28 28.36
N LEU A 11 29.61 -38.40 29.28
CA LEU A 11 28.27 -37.75 29.31
C LEU A 11 28.27 -36.62 28.30
N TRP A 12 27.62 -36.80 27.15
CA TRP A 12 27.35 -35.70 26.20
C TRP A 12 26.21 -34.84 26.75
N MET A 13 26.52 -33.65 27.27
CA MET A 13 25.53 -32.64 27.53
C MET A 13 25.07 -32.04 26.17
N LEU A 14 23.86 -32.41 25.74
CA LEU A 14 23.14 -31.71 24.69
C LEU A 14 22.72 -30.32 25.27
N VAL A 15 23.46 -29.28 24.90
CA VAL A 15 23.01 -27.90 25.09
C VAL A 15 21.94 -27.62 24.06
N LEU A 16 20.67 -27.73 24.45
CA LEU A 16 19.56 -27.17 23.68
C LEU A 16 19.68 -25.64 23.74
N ALA A 17 20.22 -25.05 22.69
CA ALA A 17 20.10 -23.62 22.45
C ALA A 17 18.62 -23.32 22.15
N ALA A 18 17.88 -22.86 23.17
CA ALA A 18 16.57 -22.26 22.96
C ALA A 18 16.81 -20.98 22.14
N SER A 19 16.41 -20.99 20.90
CA SER A 19 16.32 -19.79 20.08
C SER A 19 15.23 -18.90 20.70
N VAL A 20 15.61 -17.96 21.52
CA VAL A 20 14.74 -16.86 21.92
C VAL A 20 14.50 -16.05 20.64
N SER A 21 13.34 -16.23 20.03
CA SER A 21 12.88 -15.32 18.99
C SER A 21 12.72 -13.96 19.68
N ALA A 22 13.65 -13.02 19.42
CA ALA A 22 13.51 -11.66 19.92
C ALA A 22 12.21 -11.10 19.33
N GLU A 23 11.34 -10.62 20.21
CA GLU A 23 10.13 -9.92 19.77
C GLU A 23 10.55 -8.70 18.94
N MET A 24 9.91 -8.53 17.78
CA MET A 24 10.15 -7.37 16.91
C MET A 24 9.80 -6.08 17.67
N PRO A 25 10.73 -5.11 17.80
CA PRO A 25 10.41 -3.84 18.43
C PRO A 25 9.25 -3.14 17.72
N LEU A 26 8.24 -2.72 18.49
CA LEU A 26 7.11 -1.94 18.00
C LEU A 26 7.02 -0.64 18.81
N GLN A 27 6.99 0.47 18.09
CA GLN A 27 6.77 1.80 18.66
C GLN A 27 5.58 2.45 17.95
N SER A 28 4.62 2.98 18.68
CA SER A 28 3.49 3.70 18.11
C SER A 28 3.25 5.02 18.83
N GLY A 29 2.58 5.94 18.16
CA GLY A 29 2.27 7.25 18.69
C GLY A 29 1.37 8.06 17.78
N PHE A 30 1.28 9.34 18.07
CA PHE A 30 0.53 10.31 17.28
C PHE A 30 1.42 11.50 16.92
N VAL A 31 1.27 11.96 15.68
CA VAL A 31 1.83 13.23 15.20
C VAL A 31 0.68 14.20 14.95
N GLN A 32 0.81 15.43 15.42
CA GLN A 32 -0.16 16.48 15.15
C GLN A 32 0.08 17.03 13.75
N VAL A 33 -0.88 16.83 12.85
CA VAL A 33 -0.86 17.38 11.50
C VAL A 33 -1.98 18.40 11.31
N PRO A 34 -1.99 19.22 10.24
CA PRO A 34 -3.13 20.08 9.93
C PRO A 34 -4.43 19.26 9.81
N GLY A 35 -5.38 19.52 10.71
CA GLY A 35 -6.66 18.83 10.79
C GLY A 35 -6.80 17.83 11.93
N GLY A 36 -5.72 17.44 12.63
CA GLY A 36 -5.82 16.57 13.80
C GLY A 36 -4.64 15.62 14.01
N PRO A 37 -4.69 14.76 15.02
CA PRO A 37 -3.64 13.76 15.28
C PRO A 37 -3.69 12.62 14.25
N VAL A 38 -2.53 12.23 13.76
CA VAL A 38 -2.33 11.08 12.88
C VAL A 38 -1.57 10.01 13.64
N TRP A 39 -2.15 8.82 13.71
CA TRP A 39 -1.53 7.66 14.34
C TRP A 39 -0.50 7.02 13.42
N TYR A 40 0.63 6.62 14.00
CA TYR A 40 1.68 5.86 13.31
C TYR A 40 2.19 4.70 14.16
N GLU A 41 2.86 3.74 13.49
CA GLU A 41 3.58 2.64 14.12
C GLU A 41 4.87 2.38 13.34
N ILE A 42 5.95 2.15 14.08
CA ILE A 42 7.26 1.78 13.58
C ILE A 42 7.56 0.36 14.02
N ALA A 43 7.82 -0.53 13.08
CA ALA A 43 8.17 -1.91 13.32
C ALA A 43 9.65 -2.14 13.00
N GLY A 44 10.38 -2.72 13.95
CA GLY A 44 11.80 -3.06 13.83
C GLY A 44 12.76 -1.91 14.05
N ASP A 45 14.03 -2.28 14.15
CA ASP A 45 15.17 -1.41 14.42
C ASP A 45 16.35 -1.67 13.45
N GLY A 46 16.06 -2.28 12.30
CA GLY A 46 17.03 -2.48 11.22
C GLY A 46 17.72 -1.16 10.82
N LEU A 47 18.99 -1.23 10.42
CA LEU A 47 19.83 -0.05 10.19
C LEU A 47 19.68 0.56 8.78
N GLY A 48 18.93 -0.09 7.87
CA GLY A 48 18.66 0.43 6.54
C GLY A 48 17.77 1.66 6.55
N VAL A 49 17.63 2.31 5.41
CA VAL A 49 16.75 3.48 5.24
C VAL A 49 15.30 3.08 5.52
N PRO A 50 14.55 3.81 6.39
CA PRO A 50 13.17 3.49 6.73
C PRO A 50 12.24 3.41 5.51
N LEU A 51 11.27 2.48 5.55
CA LEU A 51 10.19 2.38 4.58
C LEU A 51 8.90 2.98 5.17
N LEU A 52 8.45 4.10 4.63
CA LEU A 52 7.16 4.71 4.97
C LEU A 52 6.08 4.24 4.00
N THR A 53 4.98 3.70 4.54
CA THR A 53 3.89 3.11 3.76
C THR A 53 2.62 3.94 3.80
N LEU A 54 2.02 4.16 2.63
CA LEU A 54 0.77 4.89 2.42
C LEU A 54 -0.33 3.94 1.97
N HIS A 55 -1.39 3.84 2.76
CA HIS A 55 -2.52 2.96 2.44
C HIS A 55 -3.43 3.52 1.36
N GLY A 56 -4.19 2.62 0.73
CA GLY A 56 -5.21 2.93 -0.27
C GLY A 56 -6.53 3.42 0.33
N GLY A 57 -7.51 3.47 -0.48
CA GLY A 57 -8.84 4.02 -0.27
C GLY A 57 -9.11 5.11 -1.30
N PRO A 58 -9.24 6.40 -0.92
CA PRO A 58 -9.00 7.08 0.37
C PRO A 58 -9.92 6.61 1.51
N GLY A 59 -9.54 6.92 2.75
CA GLY A 59 -10.34 6.48 3.92
C GLY A 59 -10.12 5.01 4.32
N GLY A 60 -9.16 4.32 3.72
CA GLY A 60 -8.69 3.00 4.13
C GLY A 60 -7.89 3.03 5.44
N THR A 61 -7.12 1.97 5.71
CA THR A 61 -6.24 1.87 6.89
C THR A 61 -4.89 1.29 6.53
N SER A 62 -3.89 1.52 7.37
CA SER A 62 -2.54 1.01 7.18
C SER A 62 -2.37 -0.48 7.54
N CYS A 63 -3.45 -1.19 7.85
CA CYS A 63 -3.44 -2.58 8.30
C CYS A 63 -2.68 -3.51 7.36
N GLY A 64 -2.91 -3.41 6.05
CA GLY A 64 -2.22 -4.22 5.05
C GLY A 64 -0.69 -4.06 5.08
N SER A 65 -0.18 -2.94 5.58
CA SER A 65 1.27 -2.71 5.68
C SER A 65 1.97 -3.61 6.71
N GLN A 66 1.22 -4.24 7.64
CA GLN A 66 1.79 -5.25 8.55
C GLN A 66 2.41 -6.44 7.80
N LEU A 67 1.91 -6.73 6.60
CA LEU A 67 2.47 -7.79 5.75
C LEU A 67 3.91 -7.49 5.28
N LEU A 68 4.38 -6.25 5.46
CA LEU A 68 5.77 -5.84 5.20
C LEU A 68 6.69 -5.96 6.42
N TYR A 69 6.17 -6.26 7.62
CA TYR A 69 6.96 -6.38 8.85
C TYR A 69 8.08 -7.43 8.79
N PRO A 70 8.00 -8.52 8.01
CA PRO A 70 9.16 -9.39 7.83
C PRO A 70 10.42 -8.70 7.29
N LEU A 71 10.30 -7.50 6.69
CA LEU A 71 11.44 -6.68 6.27
C LEU A 71 12.04 -5.82 7.41
N SER A 72 11.43 -5.81 8.60
CA SER A 72 11.80 -4.92 9.70
C SER A 72 13.16 -5.21 10.34
N GLY A 73 13.70 -6.40 10.15
CA GLY A 73 15.06 -6.74 10.55
C GLY A 73 16.13 -6.05 9.68
N GLU A 74 15.79 -5.63 8.46
CA GLU A 74 16.70 -4.90 7.57
C GLU A 74 16.58 -3.38 7.78
N ARG A 75 15.35 -2.87 7.96
CA ARG A 75 15.02 -1.44 8.05
C ARG A 75 13.74 -1.20 8.83
N PRO A 76 13.56 -0.05 9.48
CA PRO A 76 12.28 0.28 10.10
C PRO A 76 11.16 0.34 9.06
N ILE A 77 10.03 -0.31 9.37
CA ILE A 77 8.80 -0.24 8.58
C ILE A 77 7.84 0.68 9.29
N ILE A 78 7.51 1.79 8.66
CA ILE A 78 6.63 2.83 9.22
C ILE A 78 5.30 2.77 8.48
N ARG A 79 4.22 2.60 9.22
CA ARG A 79 2.86 2.72 8.72
C ARG A 79 2.11 3.79 9.50
N TYR A 80 1.18 4.45 8.86
CA TYR A 80 0.31 5.41 9.54
C TYR A 80 -1.09 5.34 8.95
N ASP A 81 -2.08 5.61 9.78
CA ASP A 81 -3.46 5.79 9.32
C ASP A 81 -3.63 7.25 8.90
N GLN A 82 -4.03 7.50 7.66
CA GLN A 82 -4.24 8.85 7.16
C GLN A 82 -5.35 9.55 7.94
N LEU A 83 -5.30 10.89 8.00
CA LEU A 83 -6.28 11.67 8.73
C LEU A 83 -7.71 11.27 8.35
N GLY A 84 -8.55 11.08 9.35
CA GLY A 84 -9.95 10.70 9.18
C GLY A 84 -10.23 9.20 9.18
N SER A 85 -9.21 8.34 9.18
CA SER A 85 -9.39 6.89 9.11
C SER A 85 -8.56 6.15 10.16
N GLY A 86 -8.86 4.88 10.36
CA GLY A 86 -8.15 4.02 11.30
C GLY A 86 -8.17 4.58 12.73
N ARG A 87 -6.99 4.62 13.33
CA ARG A 87 -6.71 5.15 14.69
C ARG A 87 -6.49 6.66 14.71
N SER A 88 -6.39 7.30 13.53
CA SER A 88 -6.17 8.75 13.43
C SER A 88 -7.40 9.56 13.78
N GLY A 89 -7.20 10.83 14.10
CA GLY A 89 -8.27 11.77 14.38
C GLY A 89 -9.30 11.83 13.24
N ARG A 90 -10.57 11.96 13.59
CA ARG A 90 -11.69 12.02 12.64
C ARG A 90 -12.40 13.38 12.71
N PRO A 91 -11.81 14.42 12.09
CA PRO A 91 -12.44 15.73 12.05
C PRO A 91 -13.79 15.68 11.33
N SER A 92 -14.74 16.48 11.80
CA SER A 92 -16.04 16.64 11.15
C SER A 92 -16.00 17.58 9.93
N ASP A 93 -14.92 18.34 9.79
CA ASP A 93 -14.72 19.25 8.66
C ASP A 93 -14.34 18.46 7.40
N THR A 94 -15.33 18.27 6.54
CA THR A 94 -15.15 17.55 5.28
C THR A 94 -14.35 18.30 4.23
N SER A 95 -14.09 19.60 4.41
CA SER A 95 -13.19 20.39 3.54
C SER A 95 -11.73 19.93 3.64
N LEU A 96 -11.39 19.14 4.66
CA LEU A 96 -10.07 18.51 4.81
C LEU A 96 -9.83 17.32 3.89
N TRP A 97 -10.89 16.74 3.30
CA TRP A 97 -10.77 15.58 2.39
C TRP A 97 -10.37 16.02 0.97
N GLN A 98 -9.16 16.56 0.87
CA GLN A 98 -8.57 17.03 -0.38
C GLN A 98 -7.12 16.57 -0.48
N ARG A 99 -6.70 16.18 -1.70
CA ARG A 99 -5.35 15.65 -1.97
C ARG A 99 -4.22 16.48 -1.36
N ASP A 100 -4.31 17.82 -1.47
CA ASP A 100 -3.26 18.72 -0.97
C ASP A 100 -3.14 18.67 0.57
N ARG A 101 -4.26 18.44 1.28
CA ARG A 101 -4.25 18.27 2.74
C ARG A 101 -3.57 16.98 3.15
N PHE A 102 -3.75 15.89 2.40
CA PHE A 102 -3.04 14.64 2.64
C PHE A 102 -1.53 14.77 2.36
N VAL A 103 -1.13 15.56 1.34
CA VAL A 103 0.27 15.90 1.08
C VAL A 103 0.89 16.67 2.25
N GLU A 104 0.20 17.69 2.78
CA GLU A 104 0.68 18.45 3.95
C GLU A 104 0.75 17.59 5.22
N ALA A 105 -0.22 16.70 5.44
CA ALA A 105 -0.20 15.77 6.55
C ALA A 105 0.98 14.80 6.46
N LEU A 106 1.24 14.23 5.29
CA LEU A 106 2.40 13.37 5.03
C LEU A 106 3.73 14.13 5.23
N HIS A 107 3.83 15.36 4.74
CA HIS A 107 5.01 16.21 4.90
C HIS A 107 5.29 16.51 6.38
N THR A 108 4.24 16.83 7.14
CA THR A 108 4.35 17.07 8.58
C THR A 108 4.75 15.79 9.32
N LEU A 109 4.12 14.66 9.03
CA LEU A 109 4.47 13.35 9.62
C LEU A 109 5.94 13.02 9.39
N ARG A 110 6.42 13.15 8.16
CA ARG A 110 7.80 12.90 7.77
C ARG A 110 8.78 13.75 8.60
N ARG A 111 8.50 15.03 8.74
CA ARG A 111 9.34 15.98 9.48
C ARG A 111 9.35 15.70 10.98
N GLU A 112 8.18 15.49 11.59
CA GLU A 112 8.05 15.25 13.03
C GLU A 112 8.66 13.91 13.46
N LEU A 113 8.72 12.92 12.55
CA LEU A 113 9.40 11.65 12.79
C LEU A 113 10.90 11.69 12.42
N GLY A 114 11.43 12.84 11.99
CA GLY A 114 12.84 13.00 11.63
C GLY A 114 13.27 12.13 10.43
N LEU A 115 12.35 11.85 9.50
CA LEU A 115 12.63 11.02 8.33
C LEU A 115 13.31 11.84 7.22
N GLU A 116 14.59 12.17 7.44
CA GLU A 116 15.40 12.90 6.47
C GLU A 116 15.60 12.10 5.19
N ARG A 117 15.86 10.80 5.33
CA ARG A 117 15.96 9.84 4.22
C ARG A 117 14.95 8.72 4.42
N LEU A 118 14.22 8.34 3.36
CA LEU A 118 13.23 7.28 3.41
C LEU A 118 12.99 6.65 2.04
N HIS A 119 12.50 5.42 2.05
CA HIS A 119 11.78 4.84 0.93
C HIS A 119 10.29 5.14 1.10
N LEU A 120 9.63 5.54 0.03
CA LEU A 120 8.20 5.81 0.04
C LEU A 120 7.46 4.72 -0.73
N HIS A 121 6.50 4.08 -0.09
CA HIS A 121 5.66 3.03 -0.69
C HIS A 121 4.19 3.43 -0.60
N GLY A 122 3.50 3.44 -1.72
CA GLY A 122 2.06 3.72 -1.76
C GLY A 122 1.29 2.67 -2.54
N HIS A 123 0.13 2.26 -2.02
CA HIS A 123 -0.79 1.35 -2.68
C HIS A 123 -2.08 2.07 -3.08
N SER A 124 -2.54 1.87 -4.34
CA SER A 124 -3.80 2.44 -4.83
C SER A 124 -3.82 3.97 -4.70
N TRP A 125 -4.80 4.56 -4.00
CA TRP A 125 -4.78 5.96 -3.58
C TRP A 125 -3.48 6.36 -2.87
N GLY A 126 -2.92 5.50 -2.01
CA GLY A 126 -1.61 5.76 -1.39
C GLY A 126 -0.49 5.89 -2.42
N GLY A 127 -0.58 5.20 -3.56
CA GLY A 127 0.30 5.36 -4.71
C GLY A 127 0.12 6.71 -5.40
N ALA A 128 -1.13 7.16 -5.59
CA ALA A 128 -1.45 8.51 -6.05
C ALA A 128 -0.83 9.56 -5.14
N LEU A 129 -1.04 9.43 -3.82
CA LEU A 129 -0.52 10.35 -2.82
C LEU A 129 1.01 10.38 -2.82
N ALA A 130 1.68 9.22 -2.95
CA ALA A 130 3.14 9.14 -3.00
C ALA A 130 3.72 9.82 -4.24
N ALA A 131 3.18 9.54 -5.42
CA ALA A 131 3.60 10.19 -6.66
C ALA A 131 3.34 11.71 -6.60
N TYR A 132 2.13 12.10 -6.17
CA TYR A 132 1.75 13.51 -6.05
C TYR A 132 2.59 14.25 -5.01
N TYR A 133 2.96 13.59 -3.89
CA TYR A 133 3.87 14.14 -2.89
C TYR A 133 5.25 14.46 -3.49
N VAL A 134 5.86 13.53 -4.22
CA VAL A 134 7.16 13.76 -4.88
C VAL A 134 7.07 14.91 -5.88
N LEU A 135 6.00 14.98 -6.66
CA LEU A 135 5.76 16.07 -7.64
C LEU A 135 5.51 17.44 -7.00
N GLN A 136 4.98 17.50 -5.77
CA GLN A 136 4.66 18.76 -5.08
C GLN A 136 5.78 19.23 -4.14
N LYS A 137 6.45 18.33 -3.46
CA LYS A 137 7.46 18.63 -2.43
C LYS A 137 8.89 18.40 -2.91
N GLY A 138 9.06 17.81 -4.10
CA GLY A 138 10.36 17.42 -4.64
C GLY A 138 10.87 16.08 -4.12
N PRO A 139 11.96 15.57 -4.71
CA PRO A 139 12.53 14.26 -4.42
C PRO A 139 13.44 14.24 -3.18
N GLU A 140 13.68 15.38 -2.52
CA GLU A 140 14.70 15.49 -1.48
C GLU A 140 14.49 14.47 -0.34
N GLY A 141 15.53 13.66 -0.10
CA GLY A 141 15.52 12.60 0.91
C GLY A 141 14.68 11.37 0.54
N ILE A 142 14.03 11.33 -0.62
CA ILE A 142 13.36 10.13 -1.11
C ILE A 142 14.38 9.24 -1.83
N VAL A 143 14.77 8.14 -1.18
CA VAL A 143 15.76 7.19 -1.72
C VAL A 143 15.17 6.33 -2.82
N SER A 144 13.90 5.97 -2.69
CA SER A 144 13.13 5.33 -3.77
C SER A 144 11.63 5.49 -3.57
N LEU A 145 10.89 5.29 -4.66
CA LEU A 145 9.44 5.34 -4.73
C LEU A 145 8.90 3.99 -5.21
N THR A 146 8.02 3.35 -4.43
CA THR A 146 7.29 2.16 -4.86
C THR A 146 5.82 2.48 -5.01
N LEU A 147 5.30 2.27 -6.20
CA LEU A 147 3.93 2.54 -6.61
C LEU A 147 3.21 1.21 -6.88
N SER A 148 2.48 0.72 -5.88
CA SER A 148 1.74 -0.54 -5.94
C SER A 148 0.33 -0.30 -6.41
N SER A 149 -0.02 -0.84 -7.59
CA SER A 149 -1.35 -0.67 -8.20
C SER A 149 -1.87 0.78 -8.13
N PRO A 150 -1.05 1.80 -8.51
CA PRO A 150 -1.31 3.19 -8.17
C PRO A 150 -2.42 3.81 -8.99
N LEU A 151 -3.24 4.66 -8.37
CA LEU A 151 -4.12 5.59 -9.06
C LEU A 151 -3.29 6.80 -9.56
N ILE A 152 -2.84 6.77 -10.80
CA ILE A 152 -2.05 7.86 -11.43
C ILE A 152 -2.92 8.81 -12.23
N SER A 153 -3.99 8.28 -12.84
CA SER A 153 -4.94 9.04 -13.66
C SER A 153 -6.33 8.44 -13.50
N THR A 154 -7.27 9.21 -12.97
CA THR A 154 -8.68 8.74 -12.86
C THR A 154 -9.31 8.51 -14.23
N PRO A 155 -9.13 9.37 -15.27
CA PRO A 155 -9.66 9.07 -16.59
C PRO A 155 -9.15 7.75 -17.18
N LEU A 156 -7.87 7.41 -16.96
CA LEU A 156 -7.32 6.13 -17.42
C LEU A 156 -7.79 4.95 -16.57
N TRP A 157 -7.96 5.16 -15.26
CA TRP A 157 -8.51 4.15 -14.36
C TRP A 157 -9.94 3.76 -14.76
N ILE A 158 -10.81 4.75 -14.98
CA ILE A 158 -12.20 4.51 -15.40
C ILE A 158 -12.25 3.83 -16.78
N ARG A 159 -11.47 4.29 -17.75
CA ARG A 159 -11.36 3.62 -19.05
C ARG A 159 -11.00 2.13 -18.90
N ASP A 160 -10.04 1.82 -18.03
CA ASP A 160 -9.60 0.45 -17.80
C ASP A 160 -10.67 -0.36 -17.05
N ALA A 161 -11.34 0.25 -16.07
CA ALA A 161 -12.47 -0.34 -15.37
C ALA A 161 -13.64 -0.66 -16.31
N ASP A 162 -13.98 0.23 -17.25
CA ASP A 162 -15.01 0.00 -18.28
C ASP A 162 -14.66 -1.21 -19.16
N ALA A 163 -13.39 -1.31 -19.57
CA ALA A 163 -12.92 -2.46 -20.34
C ALA A 163 -13.00 -3.79 -19.55
N LEU A 164 -12.78 -3.76 -18.25
CA LEU A 164 -12.93 -4.92 -17.37
C LEU A 164 -14.41 -5.23 -17.11
N ARG A 165 -15.27 -4.22 -16.89
CA ARG A 165 -16.73 -4.37 -16.76
C ARG A 165 -17.33 -5.07 -17.97
N ALA A 166 -16.88 -4.71 -19.17
CA ALA A 166 -17.35 -5.33 -20.42
C ALA A 166 -17.07 -6.85 -20.51
N THR A 167 -16.24 -7.40 -19.63
CA THR A 167 -15.99 -8.86 -19.52
C THR A 167 -16.91 -9.57 -18.53
N LEU A 168 -17.73 -8.83 -17.78
CA LEU A 168 -18.70 -9.40 -16.84
C LEU A 168 -19.93 -9.95 -17.59
N PRO A 169 -20.75 -10.83 -16.96
CA PRO A 169 -22.03 -11.23 -17.51
C PRO A 169 -22.93 -10.02 -17.82
N GLN A 170 -23.73 -10.10 -18.87
CA GLN A 170 -24.55 -8.96 -19.35
C GLN A 170 -25.53 -8.46 -18.28
N ASP A 171 -26.17 -9.36 -17.55
CA ASP A 171 -27.09 -9.04 -16.46
C ASP A 171 -26.42 -8.27 -15.33
N VAL A 172 -25.14 -8.55 -15.04
CA VAL A 172 -24.32 -7.79 -14.07
C VAL A 172 -24.05 -6.38 -14.61
N GLN A 173 -23.65 -6.27 -15.90
CA GLN A 173 -23.41 -4.96 -16.54
C GLN A 173 -24.68 -4.10 -16.52
N ASP A 174 -25.82 -4.65 -16.95
CA ASP A 174 -27.10 -3.95 -16.97
C ASP A 174 -27.55 -3.49 -15.58
N THR A 175 -27.25 -4.28 -14.55
CA THR A 175 -27.56 -3.92 -13.15
C THR A 175 -26.68 -2.75 -12.69
N LEU A 176 -25.38 -2.79 -12.95
CA LEU A 176 -24.46 -1.70 -12.60
C LEU A 176 -24.88 -0.39 -13.30
N ASP A 177 -25.08 -0.44 -14.61
CA ASP A 177 -25.42 0.74 -15.41
C ASP A 177 -26.75 1.38 -14.97
N ARG A 178 -27.77 0.55 -14.70
CA ARG A 178 -29.08 1.02 -14.24
C ARG A 178 -28.96 1.78 -12.91
N HIS A 179 -28.32 1.17 -11.89
CA HIS A 179 -28.23 1.77 -10.57
C HIS A 179 -27.31 3.02 -10.53
N GLU A 180 -26.28 3.05 -11.37
CA GLU A 180 -25.45 4.24 -11.53
C GLU A 180 -26.24 5.40 -12.17
N ALA A 181 -27.04 5.12 -13.20
CA ALA A 181 -27.90 6.11 -13.85
C ALA A 181 -29.01 6.64 -12.91
N GLU A 182 -29.55 5.78 -12.04
CA GLU A 182 -30.58 6.12 -11.07
C GLU A 182 -30.05 6.76 -9.77
N GLY A 183 -28.72 6.73 -9.55
CA GLY A 183 -28.07 7.16 -8.31
C GLY A 183 -28.38 6.26 -7.11
N SER A 184 -28.78 5.00 -7.36
CA SER A 184 -29.19 4.02 -6.35
C SER A 184 -28.10 3.01 -6.03
N THR A 185 -26.86 3.48 -5.93
CA THR A 185 -25.65 2.64 -5.71
C THR A 185 -25.55 1.98 -4.33
N ASP A 186 -26.51 2.24 -3.42
CA ASP A 186 -26.65 1.56 -2.13
C ASP A 186 -27.64 0.38 -2.19
N HIS A 187 -28.30 0.13 -3.35
CA HIS A 187 -29.23 -0.97 -3.53
C HIS A 187 -28.50 -2.32 -3.44
N GLU A 188 -29.17 -3.33 -2.87
CA GLU A 188 -28.57 -4.66 -2.67
C GLU A 188 -28.13 -5.32 -3.98
N ASP A 189 -28.88 -5.14 -5.07
CA ASP A 189 -28.53 -5.66 -6.39
C ASP A 189 -27.23 -5.03 -6.93
N TYR A 190 -27.03 -3.72 -6.71
CA TYR A 190 -25.81 -3.03 -7.10
C TYR A 190 -24.60 -3.54 -6.30
N VAL A 191 -24.78 -3.72 -4.99
CA VAL A 191 -23.72 -4.27 -4.12
C VAL A 191 -23.34 -5.69 -4.56
N ALA A 192 -24.34 -6.54 -4.87
CA ALA A 192 -24.09 -7.89 -5.37
C ALA A 192 -23.41 -7.90 -6.75
N ALA A 193 -23.80 -7.00 -7.65
CA ALA A 193 -23.18 -6.84 -8.97
C ALA A 193 -21.73 -6.32 -8.85
N THR A 194 -21.47 -5.42 -7.90
CA THR A 194 -20.11 -4.91 -7.60
C THR A 194 -19.17 -6.03 -7.16
N GLU A 195 -19.65 -7.00 -6.38
CA GLU A 195 -18.85 -8.13 -5.93
C GLU A 195 -18.37 -9.01 -7.09
N ALA A 196 -19.12 -9.08 -8.19
CA ALA A 196 -18.70 -9.79 -9.40
C ALA A 196 -17.47 -9.16 -10.07
N PHE A 197 -17.30 -7.84 -9.96
CA PHE A 197 -16.09 -7.13 -10.38
C PHE A 197 -14.96 -7.33 -9.37
N TYR A 198 -15.25 -7.11 -8.09
CA TYR A 198 -14.26 -7.15 -7.02
C TYR A 198 -13.57 -8.50 -6.87
N SER A 199 -14.34 -9.58 -6.94
CA SER A 199 -13.80 -10.94 -6.87
C SER A 199 -12.85 -11.31 -8.03
N ARG A 200 -12.97 -10.62 -9.17
CA ARG A 200 -12.11 -10.86 -10.34
C ARG A 200 -10.87 -9.98 -10.36
N PHE A 201 -11.00 -8.71 -10.00
CA PHE A 201 -9.99 -7.69 -10.27
C PHE A 201 -9.41 -7.04 -9.01
N VAL A 202 -10.17 -6.98 -7.92
CA VAL A 202 -9.72 -6.37 -6.66
C VAL A 202 -9.20 -7.42 -5.69
N SER A 203 -10.07 -8.32 -5.22
CA SER A 203 -9.78 -9.29 -4.15
C SER A 203 -9.57 -10.71 -4.68
N ARG A 204 -9.08 -10.84 -5.91
CA ARG A 204 -8.86 -12.15 -6.53
C ARG A 204 -8.00 -13.08 -5.67
N GLY A 205 -8.51 -14.29 -5.38
CA GLY A 205 -7.89 -15.28 -4.51
C GLY A 205 -8.10 -14.98 -3.01
N ASP A 206 -7.67 -15.90 -2.16
CA ASP A 206 -7.76 -15.76 -0.71
C ASP A 206 -6.52 -15.06 -0.12
N PRO A 207 -6.65 -14.33 1.00
CA PRO A 207 -5.49 -13.81 1.74
C PRO A 207 -4.60 -14.96 2.20
N VAL A 208 -3.29 -14.82 2.01
CA VAL A 208 -2.31 -15.84 2.43
C VAL A 208 -1.88 -15.64 3.88
N GLU A 209 -1.82 -14.39 4.31
CA GLU A 209 -1.43 -14.01 5.67
C GLU A 209 -2.48 -13.05 6.25
N GLU A 210 -2.72 -13.16 7.55
CA GLU A 210 -3.65 -12.30 8.28
C GLU A 210 -2.97 -11.04 8.82
N THR A 211 -3.74 -9.96 8.93
CA THR A 211 -3.34 -8.72 9.60
C THR A 211 -4.19 -8.50 10.85
N ARG A 212 -3.57 -7.95 11.90
CA ARG A 212 -4.26 -7.63 13.17
C ARG A 212 -4.62 -6.15 13.23
N CYS A 213 -5.87 -5.85 12.95
CA CYS A 213 -6.34 -4.46 12.83
C CYS A 213 -7.74 -4.21 13.38
N GLU A 214 -8.05 -4.82 14.49
CA GLU A 214 -9.38 -4.82 15.09
C GLU A 214 -9.87 -3.41 15.47
N ASP A 215 -8.94 -2.50 15.84
CA ASP A 215 -9.25 -1.14 16.29
C ASP A 215 -9.01 -0.04 15.24
N ALA A 216 -8.99 -0.38 13.96
CA ALA A 216 -8.69 0.56 12.89
C ALA A 216 -9.82 0.59 11.82
N PRO A 217 -10.99 1.19 12.12
CA PRO A 217 -12.10 1.19 11.18
C PRO A 217 -11.83 2.10 9.97
N ARG A 218 -12.21 1.64 8.78
CA ARG A 218 -12.22 2.47 7.56
C ARG A 218 -13.19 3.65 7.72
N ASN A 219 -13.06 4.64 6.85
CA ASN A 219 -14.01 5.75 6.76
C ASN A 219 -14.64 5.81 5.36
N PRO A 220 -15.83 5.21 5.18
CA PRO A 220 -16.51 5.19 3.89
C PRO A 220 -16.95 6.57 3.41
N LEU A 221 -17.12 7.55 4.33
CA LEU A 221 -17.48 8.91 3.95
C LEU A 221 -16.37 9.61 3.16
N ILE A 222 -15.11 9.42 3.57
CA ILE A 222 -13.96 9.93 2.83
C ILE A 222 -13.89 9.28 1.46
N TYR A 223 -14.09 7.96 1.39
CA TYR A 223 -14.09 7.23 0.13
C TYR A 223 -15.12 7.79 -0.84
N ARG A 224 -16.38 7.90 -0.40
CA ARG A 224 -17.46 8.46 -1.22
C ARG A 224 -17.22 9.91 -1.66
N GLN A 225 -16.71 10.74 -0.76
CA GLN A 225 -16.50 12.16 -1.07
C GLN A 225 -15.33 12.37 -2.02
N MET A 226 -14.25 11.61 -1.87
CA MET A 226 -13.05 11.80 -2.69
C MET A 226 -13.09 10.97 -3.97
N TRP A 227 -13.55 9.73 -3.89
CA TRP A 227 -13.59 8.80 -5.02
C TRP A 227 -15.01 8.62 -5.59
N GLY A 228 -15.85 7.91 -4.89
CA GLY A 228 -17.21 7.56 -5.32
C GLY A 228 -17.73 6.30 -4.64
N PRO A 229 -18.79 5.68 -5.14
CA PRO A 229 -19.39 4.51 -4.49
C PRO A 229 -18.57 3.22 -4.66
N THR A 230 -17.89 3.04 -5.80
CA THR A 230 -17.15 1.82 -6.14
C THR A 230 -15.85 2.14 -6.87
N GLU A 231 -14.94 1.15 -7.01
CA GLU A 231 -13.64 1.31 -7.70
C GLU A 231 -13.78 1.74 -9.18
N PHE A 232 -14.90 1.46 -9.81
CA PHE A 232 -15.16 1.75 -11.21
C PHE A 232 -16.17 2.91 -11.43
N HIS A 233 -16.58 3.64 -10.38
CA HIS A 233 -17.52 4.76 -10.50
C HIS A 233 -17.04 5.99 -9.72
N ALA A 234 -16.13 6.74 -10.34
CA ALA A 234 -15.49 7.91 -9.73
C ALA A 234 -16.36 9.16 -9.90
N THR A 235 -17.04 9.58 -8.83
CA THR A 235 -17.92 10.76 -8.77
C THR A 235 -17.45 11.82 -7.76
N GLY A 236 -16.38 11.51 -7.05
CA GLY A 236 -15.83 12.37 -5.98
C GLY A 236 -14.84 13.41 -6.48
N SER A 237 -14.18 14.09 -5.53
CA SER A 237 -13.23 15.18 -5.82
C SER A 237 -11.96 14.75 -6.57
N LEU A 238 -11.72 13.42 -6.71
CA LEU A 238 -10.63 12.86 -7.49
C LEU A 238 -11.01 12.52 -8.93
N GLN A 239 -12.24 12.80 -9.39
CA GLN A 239 -12.72 12.43 -10.74
C GLN A 239 -11.82 12.94 -11.86
N ASP A 240 -11.17 14.09 -11.67
CA ASP A 240 -10.27 14.74 -12.65
C ASP A 240 -8.79 14.60 -12.25
N PHE A 241 -8.45 13.73 -11.28
CA PHE A 241 -7.07 13.56 -10.86
C PHE A 241 -6.25 12.90 -11.98
N ASP A 242 -5.21 13.59 -12.42
CA ASP A 242 -4.28 13.10 -13.43
C ASP A 242 -2.90 13.75 -13.24
N VAL A 243 -1.90 12.91 -12.98
CA VAL A 243 -0.49 13.34 -12.89
C VAL A 243 0.36 12.79 -14.03
N THR A 244 -0.26 12.13 -15.02
CA THR A 244 0.47 11.57 -16.17
C THR A 244 1.34 12.58 -16.92
N PRO A 245 0.93 13.85 -17.11
CA PRO A 245 1.77 14.84 -17.81
C PRO A 245 3.06 15.19 -17.06
N ARG A 246 3.12 14.88 -15.76
CA ARG A 246 4.23 15.24 -14.87
C ARG A 246 5.10 14.04 -14.48
N LEU A 247 4.80 12.84 -14.92
CA LEU A 247 5.55 11.63 -14.52
C LEU A 247 7.04 11.72 -14.88
N GLY A 248 7.39 12.44 -15.95
CA GLY A 248 8.78 12.67 -16.33
C GLY A 248 9.58 13.55 -15.35
N GLU A 249 8.91 14.21 -14.40
CA GLU A 249 9.54 15.01 -13.34
C GLU A 249 9.97 14.14 -12.13
N ILE A 250 9.53 12.88 -12.05
CA ILE A 250 9.89 11.97 -10.98
C ILE A 250 11.33 11.47 -11.24
N ASP A 251 12.28 12.05 -10.53
CA ASP A 251 13.71 11.76 -10.66
C ASP A 251 14.22 11.02 -9.40
N VAL A 252 13.57 9.90 -9.08
CA VAL A 252 14.01 8.96 -8.03
C VAL A 252 13.84 7.53 -8.54
N PRO A 253 14.68 6.58 -8.08
CA PRO A 253 14.47 5.17 -8.40
C PRO A 253 13.02 4.77 -8.12
N THR A 254 12.30 4.32 -9.15
CA THR A 254 10.86 4.03 -9.04
C THR A 254 10.55 2.59 -9.45
N LEU A 255 9.76 1.89 -8.62
CA LEU A 255 9.23 0.57 -8.91
C LEU A 255 7.71 0.63 -8.97
N PHE A 256 7.14 0.17 -10.07
CA PHE A 256 5.72 -0.12 -10.19
C PHE A 256 5.47 -1.61 -9.94
N ILE A 257 4.51 -1.94 -9.07
CA ILE A 257 4.04 -3.31 -8.84
C ILE A 257 2.55 -3.35 -9.13
N THR A 258 2.08 -4.35 -9.87
CA THR A 258 0.65 -4.58 -10.11
C THR A 258 0.34 -6.08 -10.19
N GLY A 259 -0.90 -6.47 -10.00
CA GLY A 259 -1.36 -7.83 -10.26
C GLY A 259 -1.63 -8.10 -11.74
N GLU A 260 -1.52 -9.35 -12.17
CA GLU A 260 -1.85 -9.76 -13.55
C GLU A 260 -3.31 -9.47 -13.92
N HIS A 261 -4.21 -9.58 -12.94
CA HIS A 261 -5.65 -9.37 -13.09
C HIS A 261 -6.14 -8.11 -12.37
N ASP A 262 -5.26 -7.16 -12.14
CA ASP A 262 -5.53 -5.92 -11.41
C ASP A 262 -6.45 -4.99 -12.21
N GLU A 263 -7.31 -4.26 -11.53
CA GLU A 263 -8.06 -3.15 -12.10
C GLU A 263 -7.13 -2.00 -12.53
N ALA A 264 -6.00 -1.79 -11.81
CA ALA A 264 -4.87 -1.00 -12.29
C ALA A 264 -4.09 -1.81 -13.33
N ARG A 265 -4.63 -1.92 -14.54
CA ARG A 265 -4.20 -2.86 -15.57
C ARG A 265 -2.71 -2.79 -15.89
N PRO A 266 -2.03 -3.96 -16.00
CA PRO A 266 -0.59 -4.01 -16.30
C PRO A 266 -0.17 -3.20 -17.53
N GLU A 267 -1.01 -3.11 -18.56
CA GLU A 267 -0.74 -2.33 -19.77
C GLU A 267 -0.64 -0.84 -19.48
N THR A 268 -1.57 -0.33 -18.67
CA THR A 268 -1.60 1.08 -18.25
C THR A 268 -0.45 1.39 -17.30
N ILE A 269 -0.16 0.50 -16.34
CA ILE A 269 0.99 0.64 -15.44
C ILE A 269 2.32 0.67 -16.22
N ARG A 270 2.50 -0.20 -17.24
CA ARG A 270 3.67 -0.13 -18.13
C ARG A 270 3.72 1.20 -18.91
N GLY A 271 2.55 1.78 -19.22
CA GLY A 271 2.45 3.11 -19.81
C GLY A 271 3.03 4.19 -18.90
N PHE A 272 2.64 4.19 -17.63
CA PHE A 272 3.17 5.12 -16.63
C PHE A 272 4.67 4.94 -16.41
N ALA A 273 5.12 3.69 -16.29
CA ALA A 273 6.54 3.41 -16.11
C ALA A 273 7.41 3.93 -17.25
N ARG A 274 6.95 3.84 -18.50
CA ARG A 274 7.68 4.44 -19.63
C ARG A 274 7.85 5.95 -19.53
N ALA A 275 6.96 6.63 -18.80
CA ALA A 275 7.01 8.07 -18.60
C ALA A 275 7.90 8.48 -17.39
N VAL A 276 8.24 7.55 -16.49
CA VAL A 276 9.13 7.78 -15.35
C VAL A 276 10.54 7.30 -15.70
N PRO A 277 11.55 8.17 -15.77
CA PRO A 277 12.90 7.77 -16.16
C PRO A 277 13.49 6.67 -15.25
N GLY A 278 14.05 5.62 -15.85
CA GLY A 278 14.73 4.55 -15.12
C GLY A 278 13.85 3.67 -14.21
N SER A 279 12.53 3.78 -14.32
CA SER A 279 11.61 2.98 -13.52
C SER A 279 11.60 1.50 -13.91
N GLN A 280 11.18 0.66 -12.98
CA GLN A 280 10.99 -0.79 -13.12
C GLN A 280 9.51 -1.14 -13.00
N VAL A 281 9.08 -2.24 -13.64
CA VAL A 281 7.70 -2.76 -13.53
C VAL A 281 7.74 -4.23 -13.20
N GLU A 282 6.99 -4.62 -12.17
CA GLU A 282 6.77 -6.01 -11.79
C GLU A 282 5.28 -6.35 -11.84
N VAL A 283 4.95 -7.44 -12.50
CA VAL A 283 3.57 -7.95 -12.58
C VAL A 283 3.49 -9.26 -11.82
N LEU A 284 2.68 -9.30 -10.78
CA LEU A 284 2.48 -10.48 -9.95
C LEU A 284 1.45 -11.41 -10.57
N PRO A 285 1.80 -12.66 -10.91
CA PRO A 285 0.88 -13.56 -11.59
C PRO A 285 -0.25 -14.03 -10.69
N GLY A 286 -1.44 -14.21 -11.29
CA GLY A 286 -2.60 -14.82 -10.67
C GLY A 286 -3.36 -13.95 -9.65
N VAL A 287 -2.90 -12.74 -9.35
CA VAL A 287 -3.50 -11.85 -8.35
C VAL A 287 -4.11 -10.60 -8.95
N GLY A 288 -5.04 -9.97 -8.22
CA GLY A 288 -5.67 -8.70 -8.56
C GLY A 288 -5.04 -7.53 -7.80
N HIS A 289 -5.84 -6.50 -7.53
CA HIS A 289 -5.44 -5.26 -6.86
C HIS A 289 -4.84 -5.47 -5.46
N ALA A 290 -5.37 -6.42 -4.70
CA ALA A 290 -4.88 -6.75 -3.36
C ALA A 290 -3.58 -7.61 -3.38
N SER A 291 -2.65 -7.32 -4.26
CA SER A 291 -1.48 -8.15 -4.58
C SER A 291 -0.58 -8.47 -3.38
N LEU A 292 -0.37 -7.53 -2.45
CA LEU A 292 0.43 -7.76 -1.24
C LEU A 292 -0.19 -8.84 -0.34
N SER A 293 -1.52 -8.86 -0.15
CA SER A 293 -2.18 -9.85 0.70
C SER A 293 -2.34 -11.21 0.03
N ARG A 294 -2.28 -11.26 -1.30
CA ARG A 294 -2.47 -12.51 -2.08
C ARG A 294 -1.15 -13.19 -2.45
N ALA A 295 -0.05 -12.44 -2.53
CA ALA A 295 1.28 -12.96 -2.82
C ALA A 295 2.36 -12.30 -1.93
N PRO A 296 2.21 -12.33 -0.57
CA PRO A 296 3.00 -11.52 0.34
C PRO A 296 4.50 -11.84 0.26
N GLN A 297 4.90 -13.11 0.18
CA GLN A 297 6.30 -13.47 0.11
C GLN A 297 6.96 -12.93 -1.17
N ARG A 298 6.34 -13.19 -2.32
CA ARG A 298 6.88 -12.71 -3.62
C ARG A 298 6.92 -11.18 -3.66
N TYR A 299 5.91 -10.53 -3.12
CA TYR A 299 5.87 -9.06 -3.03
C TYR A 299 7.04 -8.53 -2.20
N ARG A 300 7.28 -9.09 -1.01
CA ARG A 300 8.40 -8.72 -0.12
C ARG A 300 9.75 -8.96 -0.76
N ASP A 301 9.92 -10.08 -1.46
CA ASP A 301 11.19 -10.40 -2.15
C ASP A 301 11.53 -9.36 -3.23
N LEU A 302 10.54 -8.98 -4.05
CA LEU A 302 10.69 -7.94 -5.07
C LEU A 302 10.97 -6.57 -4.44
N LEU A 303 10.15 -6.18 -3.47
CA LEU A 303 10.30 -4.90 -2.79
C LEU A 303 11.64 -4.82 -2.07
N GLY A 304 12.00 -5.81 -1.24
CA GLY A 304 13.26 -5.81 -0.49
C GLY A 304 14.50 -5.74 -1.41
N LYS A 305 14.48 -6.46 -2.52
CA LYS A 305 15.54 -6.36 -3.54
C LYS A 305 15.66 -4.94 -4.09
N PHE A 306 14.54 -4.35 -4.51
CA PHE A 306 14.52 -2.99 -5.06
C PHE A 306 15.01 -1.93 -4.06
N LEU A 307 14.62 -2.04 -2.78
CA LEU A 307 15.03 -1.12 -1.72
C LEU A 307 16.56 -1.17 -1.53
N ARG A 308 17.15 -2.38 -1.42
CA ARG A 308 18.61 -2.55 -1.28
C ARG A 308 19.38 -2.01 -2.50
N GLU A 309 18.90 -2.27 -3.72
CA GLU A 309 19.53 -1.75 -4.95
C GLU A 309 19.46 -0.21 -5.01
N SER A 310 18.38 0.38 -4.51
CA SER A 310 18.22 1.84 -4.47
C SER A 310 19.15 2.49 -3.44
N GLU A 311 19.34 1.86 -2.28
CA GLU A 311 20.33 2.32 -1.29
C GLU A 311 21.75 2.27 -1.81
N ALA A 312 22.14 1.18 -2.47
CA ALA A 312 23.47 1.05 -3.04
C ALA A 312 23.78 2.16 -4.05
N ARG A 313 22.83 2.47 -4.95
CA ARG A 313 22.96 3.59 -5.91
C ARG A 313 23.02 4.97 -5.28
N SER A 314 22.37 5.18 -4.14
CA SER A 314 22.37 6.48 -3.44
C SER A 314 23.61 6.72 -2.58
N ALA A 315 24.48 5.72 -2.44
CA ALA A 315 25.74 5.80 -1.70
C ALA A 315 26.97 6.08 -2.63
N GLU A 316 26.78 5.96 -3.95
CA GLU A 316 27.75 6.32 -4.99
C GLU A 316 27.66 7.81 -5.33
#